data_e2d1e8c01ad51bfe72d317af33b4cc5b
#
_entry.id   e2d1e8c01ad51bfe72d317af33b4cc5b
#
_cell.length_a   1.000
_cell.length_b   1.000
_cell.length_c   1.000
_cell.angle_alpha   90.00
_cell.angle_beta   90.00
_cell.angle_gamma   90.00
#
_symmetry.space_group_name_H-M   'P 1'
#
loop_
_entity.id
_entity.type
_entity.pdbx_description
1 polymer ?
#
loop_
_entity_poly.entity_id
_entity_poly.type
_entity_poly.pdbx_seq_one_letter_code
_entity_poly.pdbx_strand_id
1 'polypeptide(L)'
;MSRIFVVYGHHNVNKSFNQEIRDTFCSEAKKLGHEIDLINLHAEKPIPFYDGSEPSEQILDYRKRLEQSDVLFMISPCYNLRATAILENWIDLVLAPKWFFSFKR
;
A
#
# COMPACT_ATOMS: atom_id res chain seq x y z
N MET A 1 1.69 -8.90 18.89
CA MET A 1 0.76 -8.50 17.83
C MET A 1 1.33 -7.32 17.05
N SER A 2 1.28 -7.39 15.73
CA SER A 2 1.72 -6.30 14.86
C SER A 2 0.55 -5.74 14.07
N ARG A 3 0.66 -4.48 13.66
CA ARG A 3 -0.26 -3.88 12.72
C ARG A 3 0.40 -3.86 11.34
N ILE A 4 -0.26 -4.46 10.36
CA ILE A 4 0.29 -4.65 9.03
C ILE A 4 -0.53 -3.82 8.03
N PHE A 5 0.16 -2.93 7.31
CA PHE A 5 -0.46 -2.14 6.26
C PHE A 5 -0.24 -2.87 4.94
N VAL A 6 -1.33 -3.35 4.33
CA VAL A 6 -1.29 -4.14 3.09
C VAL A 6 -1.77 -3.27 1.94
N VAL A 7 -0.93 -3.10 0.93
CA VAL A 7 -1.24 -2.28 -0.25
C VAL A 7 -1.30 -3.21 -1.46
N TYR A 8 -2.48 -3.33 -2.04
CA TYR A 8 -2.74 -4.22 -3.18
C TYR A 8 -2.87 -3.40 -4.46
N GLY A 9 -1.95 -3.63 -5.40
CA GLY A 9 -1.86 -2.87 -6.64
C GLY A 9 -2.14 -3.67 -7.91
N HIS A 10 -3.28 -4.35 -7.97
CA HIS A 10 -3.72 -5.10 -9.15
C HIS A 10 -5.09 -4.61 -9.60
N HIS A 11 -5.31 -4.50 -10.91
CA HIS A 11 -6.59 -4.05 -11.46
C HIS A 11 -7.74 -5.03 -11.16
N ASN A 12 -7.45 -6.30 -11.00
CA ASN A 12 -8.45 -7.31 -10.70
C ASN A 12 -8.42 -7.60 -9.19
N VAL A 13 -9.43 -7.14 -8.47
CA VAL A 13 -9.49 -7.30 -7.02
C VAL A 13 -10.14 -8.62 -6.59
N ASN A 14 -10.76 -9.37 -7.51
CA ASN A 14 -11.58 -10.51 -7.16
C ASN A 14 -11.14 -11.86 -7.75
N LYS A 15 -10.31 -11.87 -8.79
CA LYS A 15 -9.95 -13.13 -9.47
C LYS A 15 -8.55 -13.01 -10.06
N SER A 16 -7.52 -13.22 -9.25
CA SER A 16 -6.16 -13.26 -9.73
C SER A 16 -5.29 -14.03 -8.75
N PHE A 17 -4.12 -14.43 -9.20
CA PHE A 17 -3.14 -15.04 -8.31
C PHE A 17 -2.73 -14.06 -7.18
N ASN A 18 -2.59 -12.79 -7.53
CA ASN A 18 -2.25 -11.76 -6.54
C ASN A 18 -3.36 -11.59 -5.50
N GLN A 19 -4.61 -11.71 -5.92
CA GLN A 19 -5.74 -11.67 -5.00
C GLN A 19 -5.69 -12.84 -4.01
N GLU A 20 -5.31 -14.02 -4.46
CA GLU A 20 -5.16 -15.18 -3.57
C GLU A 20 -4.03 -14.97 -2.57
N ILE A 21 -2.91 -14.39 -3.00
CA ILE A 21 -1.82 -14.02 -2.09
C ILE A 21 -2.31 -13.05 -1.04
N ARG A 22 -3.02 -11.99 -1.46
CA ARG A 22 -3.58 -11.01 -0.55
C ARG A 22 -4.49 -11.66 0.49
N ASP A 23 -5.44 -12.46 0.04
CA ASP A 23 -6.45 -13.03 0.92
C ASP A 23 -5.84 -14.07 1.86
N THR A 24 -4.94 -14.90 1.37
CA THR A 24 -4.25 -15.90 2.21
C THR A 24 -3.41 -15.21 3.28
N PHE A 25 -2.63 -14.21 2.88
CA PHE A 25 -1.80 -13.47 3.83
C PHE A 25 -2.64 -12.81 4.90
N CYS A 26 -3.69 -12.08 4.50
CA CYS A 26 -4.54 -11.37 5.46
C CYS A 26 -5.25 -12.34 6.40
N SER A 27 -5.76 -13.44 5.87
CA SER A 27 -6.45 -14.45 6.67
C SER A 27 -5.50 -15.09 7.71
N GLU A 28 -4.32 -15.49 7.29
CA GLU A 28 -3.36 -16.14 8.19
C GLU A 28 -2.81 -15.16 9.24
N ALA A 29 -2.55 -13.91 8.84
CA ALA A 29 -2.09 -12.90 9.78
C ALA A 29 -3.13 -12.62 10.86
N LYS A 30 -4.39 -12.52 10.48
CA LYS A 30 -5.49 -12.33 11.44
C LYS A 30 -5.61 -13.51 12.39
N LYS A 31 -5.46 -14.74 11.91
CA LYS A 31 -5.49 -15.93 12.77
C LYS A 31 -4.39 -15.90 13.83
N LEU A 32 -3.25 -15.30 13.49
CA LEU A 32 -2.12 -15.15 14.42
C LEU A 32 -2.25 -13.93 15.32
N GLY A 33 -3.36 -13.21 15.27
CA GLY A 33 -3.62 -12.08 16.16
C GLY A 33 -3.10 -10.74 15.68
N HIS A 34 -2.67 -10.63 14.42
CA HIS A 34 -2.22 -9.36 13.87
C HIS A 34 -3.38 -8.52 13.33
N GLU A 35 -3.26 -7.21 13.38
CA GLU A 35 -4.21 -6.29 12.77
C GLU A 35 -3.83 -6.03 11.33
N ILE A 36 -4.83 -6.01 10.46
CA ILE A 36 -4.64 -5.75 9.03
C ILE A 36 -5.33 -4.44 8.65
N ASP A 37 -4.58 -3.54 8.03
CA ASP A 37 -5.10 -2.36 7.37
C ASP A 37 -4.86 -2.53 5.87
N LEU A 38 -5.89 -2.90 5.13
CA LEU A 38 -5.80 -3.25 3.72
C LEU A 38 -6.36 -2.15 2.84
N ILE A 39 -5.62 -1.78 1.81
CA ILE A 39 -6.14 -0.95 0.72
C ILE A 39 -5.97 -1.67 -0.61
N ASN A 40 -7.02 -1.61 -1.44
CA ASN A 40 -6.99 -2.02 -2.84
C ASN A 40 -6.92 -0.75 -3.67
N LEU A 41 -5.77 -0.46 -4.26
CA LEU A 41 -5.53 0.84 -4.89
C LEU A 41 -6.53 1.17 -6.01
N HIS A 42 -7.00 0.16 -6.75
CA HIS A 42 -7.98 0.38 -7.80
C HIS A 42 -9.40 0.67 -7.26
N ALA A 43 -9.64 0.43 -5.99
CA ALA A 43 -10.91 0.74 -5.33
C ALA A 43 -10.87 2.06 -4.56
N GLU A 44 -9.69 2.65 -4.41
CA GLU A 44 -9.52 3.92 -3.71
C GLU A 44 -9.86 5.10 -4.61
N LYS A 45 -10.07 6.27 -3.99
CA LYS A 45 -10.18 7.52 -4.74
C LYS A 45 -8.93 7.69 -5.60
N PRO A 46 -9.07 8.02 -6.89
CA PRO A 46 -7.91 8.16 -7.77
C PRO A 46 -6.86 9.12 -7.23
N ILE A 47 -5.60 8.74 -7.36
CA ILE A 47 -4.46 9.53 -6.90
C ILE A 47 -3.78 10.09 -8.14
N PRO A 48 -3.70 11.44 -8.29
CA PRO A 48 -2.98 12.03 -9.42
C PRO A 48 -1.50 11.69 -9.36
N PHE A 49 -0.83 11.74 -10.50
CA PHE A 49 0.62 11.57 -10.52
C PHE A 49 1.29 12.73 -9.79
N TYR A 50 2.46 12.45 -9.23
CA TYR A 50 3.23 13.46 -8.54
C TYR A 50 3.63 14.58 -9.50
N ASP A 51 3.34 15.82 -9.12
CA ASP A 51 3.63 17.01 -9.92
C ASP A 51 4.43 18.06 -9.15
N GLY A 52 4.99 17.69 -8.01
CA GLY A 52 5.71 18.62 -7.15
C GLY A 52 4.85 19.36 -6.14
N SER A 53 3.55 19.17 -6.17
CA SER A 53 2.64 19.82 -5.22
C SER A 53 2.78 19.25 -3.82
N GLU A 54 2.28 20.01 -2.84
CA GLU A 54 2.17 19.51 -1.48
C GLU A 54 1.22 18.29 -1.43
N PRO A 55 1.47 17.33 -0.53
CA PRO A 55 0.64 16.15 -0.43
C PRO A 55 -0.81 16.49 -0.09
N SER A 56 -1.74 15.81 -0.74
CA SER A 56 -3.16 15.93 -0.46
C SER A 56 -3.52 15.29 0.88
N GLU A 57 -4.73 15.54 1.36
CA GLU A 57 -5.23 14.89 2.59
C GLU A 57 -5.23 13.37 2.45
N GLN A 58 -5.54 12.85 1.26
CA GLN A 58 -5.52 11.41 0.99
C GLN A 58 -4.11 10.84 1.20
N ILE A 59 -3.09 11.50 0.68
CA ILE A 59 -1.69 11.07 0.85
C ILE A 59 -1.27 11.17 2.32
N LEU A 60 -1.65 12.24 3.00
CA LEU A 60 -1.34 12.40 4.42
C LEU A 60 -2.01 11.31 5.27
N ASP A 61 -3.22 10.89 4.91
CA ASP A 61 -3.91 9.79 5.58
C ASP A 61 -3.15 8.47 5.40
N TYR A 62 -2.68 8.17 4.19
CA TYR A 62 -1.88 6.96 3.95
C TYR A 62 -0.59 6.99 4.79
N ARG A 63 0.08 8.13 4.86
CA ARG A 63 1.30 8.27 5.66
C ARG A 63 1.02 8.02 7.14
N LYS A 64 -0.09 8.57 7.65
CA LYS A 64 -0.49 8.37 9.04
C LYS A 64 -0.75 6.88 9.33
N ARG A 65 -1.46 6.21 8.43
CA ARG A 65 -1.74 4.78 8.57
C ARG A 65 -0.46 3.97 8.54
N LEU A 66 0.49 4.34 7.69
CA LEU A 66 1.79 3.69 7.63
C LEU A 66 2.59 3.90 8.92
N GLU A 67 2.59 5.12 9.45
CA GLU A 67 3.28 5.40 10.72
C GLU A 67 2.73 4.59 11.89
N GLN A 68 1.44 4.29 11.86
CA GLN A 68 0.78 3.46 12.88
C GLN A 68 1.01 1.97 12.69
N SER A 69 1.65 1.58 11.60
CA SER A 69 1.87 0.17 11.27
C SER A 69 3.30 -0.25 11.57
N ASP A 70 3.48 -1.54 11.86
CA ASP A 70 4.79 -2.13 12.10
C ASP A 70 5.39 -2.71 10.83
N VAL A 71 4.54 -3.11 9.88
CA VAL A 71 4.94 -3.76 8.64
C VAL A 71 4.18 -3.15 7.47
N LEU A 72 4.89 -2.91 6.37
CA LEU A 72 4.28 -2.56 5.09
C LEU A 72 4.44 -3.75 4.15
N PHE A 73 3.33 -4.28 3.66
CA PHE A 73 3.31 -5.39 2.72
C PHE A 73 2.63 -4.95 1.43
N MET A 74 3.40 -4.90 0.35
CA MET A 74 2.90 -4.48 -0.96
C MET A 74 2.76 -5.69 -1.88
N ILE A 75 1.62 -5.80 -2.56
CA ILE A 75 1.32 -6.90 -3.48
C ILE A 75 1.03 -6.33 -4.85
N SER A 76 1.73 -6.81 -5.86
CA SER A 76 1.58 -6.33 -7.23
C SER A 76 2.05 -7.38 -8.22
N PRO A 77 1.40 -7.52 -9.40
CA PRO A 77 2.02 -8.28 -10.47
C PRO A 77 3.28 -7.56 -10.96
N CYS A 78 4.14 -8.31 -11.65
CA CYS A 78 5.34 -7.74 -12.24
C CYS A 78 5.08 -7.45 -13.72
N TYR A 79 4.92 -6.17 -14.04
CA TYR A 79 4.77 -5.73 -15.43
C TYR A 79 6.05 -5.02 -15.85
N ASN A 80 6.63 -5.44 -16.98
CA ASN A 80 7.85 -4.82 -17.49
C ASN A 80 8.98 -4.75 -16.44
N LEU A 81 9.13 -5.82 -15.67
CA LEU A 81 10.16 -5.96 -14.62
C LEU A 81 10.04 -4.94 -13.48
N ARG A 82 8.82 -4.48 -13.21
CA ARG A 82 8.57 -3.54 -12.12
C ARG A 82 7.16 -3.72 -11.59
N ALA A 83 6.83 -3.04 -10.51
CA ALA A 83 5.47 -3.01 -9.97
C ALA A 83 4.52 -2.32 -10.95
N THR A 84 3.22 -2.46 -10.70
CA THR A 84 2.20 -1.77 -11.52
C THR A 84 2.33 -0.27 -11.37
N ALA A 85 1.89 0.48 -12.39
CA ALA A 85 1.95 1.93 -12.36
C ALA A 85 1.19 2.51 -11.17
N ILE A 86 0.04 1.94 -10.82
CA ILE A 86 -0.75 2.45 -9.70
C ILE A 86 0.00 2.29 -8.38
N LEU A 87 0.69 1.17 -8.19
CA LEU A 87 1.49 0.96 -6.97
C LEU A 87 2.72 1.85 -6.97
N GLU A 88 3.41 1.99 -8.08
CA GLU A 88 4.58 2.86 -8.17
C GLU A 88 4.23 4.32 -7.91
N ASN A 89 3.07 4.78 -8.42
CA ASN A 89 2.61 6.13 -8.13
C ASN A 89 2.33 6.32 -6.64
N TRP A 90 1.72 5.32 -6.01
CA TRP A 90 1.49 5.34 -4.56
C TRP A 90 2.81 5.44 -3.79
N ILE A 91 3.81 4.65 -4.21
CA ILE A 91 5.13 4.69 -3.60
C ILE A 91 5.76 6.07 -3.75
N ASP A 92 5.71 6.64 -4.96
CA ASP A 92 6.30 7.96 -5.22
C ASP A 92 5.70 9.05 -4.34
N LEU A 93 4.40 8.98 -4.09
CA LEU A 93 3.68 10.01 -3.34
C LEU A 93 3.74 9.78 -1.83
N VAL A 94 3.50 8.55 -1.39
CA VAL A 94 3.42 8.25 0.04
C VAL A 94 4.80 8.13 0.66
N LEU A 95 5.72 7.48 -0.05
CA LEU A 95 7.07 7.25 0.44
C LEU A 95 8.07 8.28 -0.11
N ALA A 96 7.61 9.49 -0.40
CA ALA A 96 8.47 10.55 -0.90
C ALA A 96 9.72 10.69 0.00
N PRO A 97 10.93 10.80 -0.58
CA PRO A 97 12.18 10.69 0.20
C PRO A 97 12.25 11.65 1.38
N LYS A 98 11.82 12.88 1.21
CA LYS A 98 11.88 13.88 2.29
C LYS A 98 11.10 13.43 3.51
N TRP A 99 9.91 12.85 3.33
CA TRP A 99 9.10 12.35 4.43
C TRP A 99 9.62 11.01 4.93
N PHE A 100 9.90 10.07 4.00
CA PHE A 100 10.30 8.71 4.33
C PHE A 100 11.53 8.67 5.22
N PHE A 101 12.55 9.47 4.91
CA PHE A 101 13.77 9.48 5.70
C PHE A 101 13.63 10.21 7.05
N SER A 102 12.51 10.85 7.31
CA SER A 102 12.30 11.58 8.56
C SER A 102 11.47 10.84 9.60
N PHE A 103 10.69 9.83 9.22
CA PHE A 103 9.69 9.28 10.14
C PHE A 103 10.13 8.06 10.94
N LYS A 104 11.05 7.28 10.46
CA LYS A 104 11.57 6.10 11.20
C LYS A 104 13.02 6.34 11.59
N ARG A 105 13.20 6.87 12.72
CA ARG A 105 14.51 7.16 13.25
C ARG A 105 14.90 6.15 14.31
#